data_38a70953dded301ec48f4468ca356025
#
_entry.id   38a70953dded301ec48f4468ca356025
#
_cell.length_a   1.000
_cell.length_b   1.000
_cell.length_c   1.000
_cell.angle_alpha   90.00
_cell.angle_beta   90.00
_cell.angle_gamma   90.00
#
_symmetry.space_group_name_H-M   'P 1'
#
loop_
_entity.id
_entity.type
_entity.pdbx_description
1 polymer ?
#
loop_
_entity_poly.entity_id
_entity_poly.type
_entity_poly.pdbx_seq_one_letter_code
_entity_poly.pdbx_strand_id
1 'polypeptide(L)'
;MPLVSPGSEPLDAPLSDAHGRARKIDPAFTEGNLVRVAGGRNQAEAELIQGLLLEWGVPSILRRTAGFDVPDFLAAGPRDVLVPEAGAETAREVLLQADLAPTTGDGRGPRPLVLVAWIAGGGALTALVAWLAFQGV
;
A
#
# COMPACT_ATOMS: atom_id res chain seq x y z
N MET A 1 56.90 3.75 -6.83
CA MET A 1 55.55 3.26 -6.87
C MET A 1 54.76 3.90 -5.74
N PRO A 2 53.87 4.83 -6.01
CA PRO A 2 53.02 5.31 -4.95
C PRO A 2 52.09 4.16 -4.50
N LEU A 3 52.24 3.77 -3.24
CA LEU A 3 51.27 2.91 -2.59
C LEU A 3 49.95 3.67 -2.50
N VAL A 4 49.04 3.37 -3.40
CA VAL A 4 47.64 3.76 -3.22
C VAL A 4 47.15 2.97 -2.02
N SER A 5 47.07 3.62 -0.86
CA SER A 5 46.35 3.05 0.29
C SER A 5 44.91 2.81 -0.11
N PRO A 6 44.42 1.58 -0.13
CA PRO A 6 43.00 1.34 -0.24
C PRO A 6 42.37 1.72 1.11
N GLY A 7 41.76 2.89 1.20
CA GLY A 7 41.08 3.23 2.44
C GLY A 7 40.94 4.70 2.81
N SER A 8 41.27 5.63 1.95
CA SER A 8 40.80 7.00 2.13
C SER A 8 39.61 7.28 1.23
N GLU A 9 38.49 6.58 1.48
CA GLU A 9 37.22 7.14 1.08
C GLU A 9 37.06 8.48 1.81
N PRO A 10 36.74 9.56 1.08
CA PRO A 10 36.53 10.85 1.72
C PRO A 10 35.47 10.66 2.80
N LEU A 11 35.78 11.05 4.03
CA LEU A 11 34.83 11.03 5.16
C LEU A 11 33.57 11.85 4.91
N ASP A 12 33.52 12.60 3.82
CA ASP A 12 32.42 13.43 3.36
C ASP A 12 31.65 12.81 2.18
N ALA A 13 31.92 11.55 1.79
CA ALA A 13 31.09 10.89 0.80
C ALA A 13 29.65 10.84 1.31
N PRO A 14 28.66 11.33 0.52
CA PRO A 14 27.29 11.24 0.95
C PRO A 14 26.97 9.78 1.26
N LEU A 15 26.50 9.54 2.49
CA LEU A 15 26.07 8.21 2.92
C LEU A 15 25.16 7.66 1.82
N SER A 16 25.43 6.46 1.35
CA SER A 16 24.60 5.86 0.32
C SER A 16 23.13 5.93 0.75
N ASP A 17 22.21 6.09 -0.19
CA ASP A 17 20.77 6.16 0.09
C ASP A 17 20.29 5.01 0.97
N ALA A 18 20.97 3.85 0.90
CA ALA A 18 20.71 2.71 1.75
C ALA A 18 21.02 3.00 3.23
N HIS A 19 22.15 3.63 3.53
CA HIS A 19 22.51 4.04 4.89
C HIS A 19 21.57 5.13 5.41
N GLY A 20 21.20 6.09 4.56
CA GLY A 20 20.24 7.13 4.92
C GLY A 20 18.88 6.54 5.30
N ARG A 21 18.40 5.55 4.54
CA ARG A 21 17.15 4.83 4.85
C ARG A 21 17.26 4.00 6.13
N ALA A 22 18.35 3.29 6.32
CA ALA A 22 18.58 2.48 7.52
C ALA A 22 18.56 3.32 8.81
N ARG A 23 19.03 4.55 8.77
CA ARG A 23 19.01 5.45 9.94
C ARG A 23 17.63 5.93 10.32
N LYS A 24 16.67 5.93 9.41
CA LYS A 24 15.28 6.32 9.67
C LYS A 24 14.46 5.23 10.34
N ILE A 25 14.91 3.98 10.28
CA ILE A 25 14.18 2.84 10.83
C ILE A 25 14.23 2.88 12.36
N ASP A 26 13.06 2.84 12.98
CA ASP A 26 12.95 2.66 14.43
C ASP A 26 13.11 1.16 14.78
N PRO A 27 14.06 0.80 15.61
CA PRO A 27 14.27 -0.59 16.04
C PRO A 27 13.02 -1.25 16.66
N ALA A 28 12.15 -0.46 17.28
CA ALA A 28 10.91 -0.95 17.87
C ALA A 28 9.95 -1.59 16.85
N PHE A 29 10.06 -1.23 15.58
CA PHE A 29 9.18 -1.71 14.51
C PHE A 29 9.80 -2.82 13.65
N THR A 30 10.89 -3.42 14.06
CA THR A 30 11.63 -4.41 13.27
C THR A 30 11.30 -5.87 13.59
N GLU A 31 10.54 -6.12 14.64
CA GLU A 31 10.28 -7.47 15.15
C GLU A 31 8.97 -8.05 14.59
N GLY A 32 8.92 -9.37 14.55
CA GLY A 32 7.76 -10.16 14.17
C GLY A 32 7.75 -10.57 12.71
N ASN A 33 6.69 -11.30 12.34
CA ASN A 33 6.49 -11.75 10.97
C ASN A 33 6.09 -10.58 10.06
N LEU A 34 6.32 -10.74 8.76
CA LEU A 34 5.89 -9.76 7.79
C LEU A 34 4.39 -9.87 7.53
N VAL A 35 3.68 -8.78 7.71
CA VAL A 35 2.24 -8.67 7.43
C VAL A 35 1.98 -7.63 6.34
N ARG A 36 1.00 -7.90 5.48
CA ARG A 36 0.59 -6.96 4.45
C ARG A 36 -0.23 -5.84 5.07
N VAL A 37 0.16 -4.60 4.82
CA VAL A 37 -0.56 -3.40 5.31
C VAL A 37 -1.15 -2.57 4.19
N ALA A 38 -0.61 -2.65 2.99
CA ALA A 38 -1.09 -1.92 1.83
C ALA A 38 -0.77 -2.65 0.52
N GLY A 39 -1.30 -2.14 -0.57
CA GLY A 39 -0.94 -2.55 -1.92
C GLY A 39 -0.88 -1.34 -2.84
N GLY A 40 0.16 -1.27 -3.66
CA GLY A 40 0.27 -0.31 -4.75
C GLY A 40 -0.18 -0.96 -6.07
N ARG A 41 -0.84 -0.20 -6.93
CA ARG A 41 -1.25 -0.66 -8.28
C ARG A 41 -0.07 -0.88 -9.20
N ASN A 42 1.03 -0.26 -8.90
CA ASN A 42 2.30 -0.37 -9.60
C ASN A 42 3.47 -0.15 -8.63
N GLN A 43 4.69 -0.31 -9.12
CA GLN A 43 5.88 -0.15 -8.30
C GLN A 43 6.02 1.27 -7.74
N ALA A 44 5.76 2.31 -8.53
CA ALA A 44 5.93 3.70 -8.10
C ALA A 44 4.98 4.05 -6.93
N GLU A 45 3.73 3.61 -6.99
CA GLU A 45 2.78 3.79 -5.89
C GLU A 45 3.20 3.03 -4.63
N ALA A 46 3.69 1.81 -4.78
CA ALA A 46 4.19 1.02 -3.66
C ALA A 46 5.45 1.65 -3.03
N GLU A 47 6.36 2.20 -3.83
CA GLU A 47 7.55 2.92 -3.37
C GLU A 47 7.18 4.22 -2.64
N LEU A 48 6.13 4.92 -3.08
CA LEU A 48 5.60 6.09 -2.40
C LEU A 48 5.09 5.71 -0.99
N ILE A 49 4.32 4.63 -0.88
CA ILE A 49 3.84 4.11 0.40
C ILE A 49 5.03 3.70 1.28
N GLN A 50 6.02 3.03 0.72
CA GLN A 50 7.24 2.65 1.44
C GLN A 50 7.99 3.87 1.97
N GLY A 51 8.13 4.90 1.16
CA GLY A 51 8.77 6.16 1.56
C GLY A 51 8.03 6.84 2.71
N LEU A 52 6.70 6.89 2.64
CA LEU A 52 5.86 7.45 3.69
C LEU A 52 6.02 6.68 5.01
N LEU A 53 5.97 5.36 4.98
CA LEU A 53 6.16 4.54 6.18
C LEU A 53 7.55 4.73 6.79
N LEU A 54 8.56 4.87 5.96
CA LEU A 54 9.94 5.09 6.41
C LEU A 54 10.11 6.44 7.12
N GLU A 55 9.39 7.49 6.73
CA GLU A 55 9.40 8.77 7.44
C GLU A 55 8.89 8.64 8.89
N TRP A 56 8.07 7.65 9.15
CA TRP A 56 7.58 7.30 10.50
C TRP A 56 8.41 6.19 11.18
N GLY A 57 9.53 5.80 10.59
CA GLY A 57 10.43 4.81 11.15
C GLY A 57 10.01 3.37 10.91
N VAL A 58 8.96 3.12 10.15
CA VAL A 58 8.45 1.76 9.87
C VAL A 58 9.16 1.17 8.66
N PRO A 59 9.94 0.09 8.81
CA PRO A 59 10.55 -0.59 7.69
C PRO A 59 9.51 -1.36 6.90
N SER A 60 9.66 -1.40 5.57
CA SER A 60 8.75 -2.14 4.70
C SER A 60 9.47 -2.83 3.57
N ILE A 61 8.87 -3.90 3.08
CA ILE A 61 9.34 -4.68 1.94
C ILE A 61 8.25 -4.70 0.87
N LEU A 62 8.66 -4.49 -0.38
CA LEU A 62 7.78 -4.62 -1.52
C LEU A 62 7.87 -6.03 -2.09
N ARG A 63 6.72 -6.64 -2.30
CA ARG A 63 6.60 -7.96 -2.92
C ARG A 63 5.57 -7.91 -4.03
N ARG A 64 5.81 -8.66 -5.11
CA ARG A 64 4.78 -8.83 -6.13
C ARG A 64 3.52 -9.45 -5.55
N THR A 65 2.39 -8.89 -5.92
CA THR A 65 1.10 -9.51 -5.59
C THR A 65 0.97 -10.83 -6.35
N ALA A 66 0.64 -11.90 -5.65
CA ALA A 66 0.46 -13.21 -6.25
C ALA A 66 -0.67 -13.20 -7.30
N GLY A 67 -0.47 -13.95 -8.38
CA GLY A 67 -1.48 -14.09 -9.44
C GLY A 67 -1.35 -13.09 -10.61
N PHE A 68 -0.33 -12.27 -10.62
CA PHE A 68 -0.02 -11.38 -11.74
C PHE A 68 1.22 -11.86 -12.51
N ASP A 69 0.99 -12.39 -13.69
CA ASP A 69 2.03 -12.92 -14.59
C ASP A 69 2.51 -11.80 -15.55
N VAL A 70 3.11 -10.76 -15.01
CA VAL A 70 3.76 -9.72 -15.82
C VAL A 70 5.28 -9.88 -15.71
N PRO A 71 6.05 -9.83 -16.81
CA PRO A 71 7.50 -9.91 -16.77
C PRO A 71 8.12 -8.88 -15.83
N ASP A 72 9.15 -9.28 -15.07
CA ASP A 72 9.79 -8.44 -14.03
C ASP A 72 10.34 -7.11 -14.54
N PHE A 73 10.78 -7.08 -15.78
CA PHE A 73 11.38 -5.87 -16.37
C PHE A 73 10.37 -4.76 -16.69
N LEU A 74 9.07 -5.04 -16.65
CA LEU A 74 8.04 -4.05 -16.99
C LEU A 74 7.67 -3.14 -15.83
N ALA A 75 8.19 -3.33 -14.63
CA ALA A 75 7.82 -2.57 -13.41
C ALA A 75 6.30 -2.37 -13.23
N ALA A 76 5.52 -3.03 -14.06
CA ALA A 76 4.06 -3.00 -14.09
C ALA A 76 3.49 -4.06 -13.16
N GLY A 77 2.23 -3.89 -12.79
CA GLY A 77 1.52 -4.80 -11.92
C GLY A 77 1.57 -4.41 -10.44
N PRO A 78 0.61 -4.93 -9.68
CA PRO A 78 0.44 -4.57 -8.28
C PRO A 78 1.56 -5.11 -7.41
N ARG A 79 1.88 -4.36 -6.36
CA ARG A 79 2.86 -4.69 -5.34
C ARG A 79 2.22 -4.69 -3.97
N ASP A 80 2.55 -5.68 -3.16
CA ASP A 80 2.18 -5.71 -1.75
C ASP A 80 3.25 -5.02 -0.91
N VAL A 81 2.83 -4.19 0.01
CA VAL A 81 3.68 -3.56 1.01
C VAL A 81 3.54 -4.34 2.31
N LEU A 82 4.65 -4.94 2.75
CA LEU A 82 4.71 -5.73 3.96
C LEU A 82 5.57 -5.02 5.00
N VAL A 83 5.12 -5.07 6.25
CA VAL A 83 5.85 -4.54 7.41
C VAL A 83 5.94 -5.60 8.50
N PRO A 84 6.93 -5.53 9.40
CA PRO A 84 6.95 -6.38 10.58
C PRO A 84 5.72 -6.17 11.46
N GLU A 85 5.26 -7.20 12.15
CA GLU A 85 4.08 -7.14 13.02
C GLU A 85 4.16 -5.99 14.03
N ALA A 86 5.35 -5.75 14.61
CA ALA A 86 5.57 -4.67 15.57
C ALA A 86 5.26 -3.27 15.02
N GLY A 87 5.44 -3.06 13.72
CA GLY A 87 5.14 -1.79 13.03
C GLY A 87 3.78 -1.74 12.34
N ALA A 88 3.03 -2.84 12.32
CA ALA A 88 1.82 -2.95 11.51
C ALA A 88 0.71 -1.98 11.90
N GLU A 89 0.51 -1.76 13.19
CA GLU A 89 -0.52 -0.83 13.68
C GLU A 89 -0.18 0.61 13.33
N THR A 90 1.04 1.03 13.62
CA THR A 90 1.55 2.35 13.24
C THR A 90 1.48 2.56 11.72
N ALA A 91 1.84 1.55 10.93
CA ALA A 91 1.73 1.62 9.48
C ALA A 91 0.30 1.86 9.01
N ARG A 92 -0.68 1.16 9.57
CA ARG A 92 -2.10 1.35 9.24
C ARG A 92 -2.59 2.75 9.60
N GLU A 93 -2.21 3.25 10.77
CA GLU A 93 -2.58 4.59 11.21
C GLU A 93 -2.00 5.67 10.28
N VAL A 94 -0.73 5.57 9.92
CA VAL A 94 -0.08 6.49 8.97
C VAL A 94 -0.77 6.46 7.61
N LEU A 95 -1.10 5.28 7.11
CA LEU A 95 -1.79 5.13 5.83
C LEU A 95 -3.21 5.67 5.86
N LEU A 96 -3.93 5.52 6.97
CA LEU A 96 -5.24 6.14 7.16
C LEU A 96 -5.17 7.66 7.15
N GLN A 97 -4.19 8.24 7.82
CA GLN A 97 -3.99 9.70 7.83
C GLN A 97 -3.64 10.25 6.44
N ALA A 98 -2.91 9.48 5.65
CA ALA A 98 -2.54 9.85 4.29
C ALA A 98 -3.62 9.52 3.23
N ASP A 99 -4.78 9.00 3.64
CA ASP A 99 -5.83 8.49 2.73
C ASP A 99 -5.33 7.42 1.74
N LEU A 100 -4.27 6.73 2.13
CA LEU A 100 -3.64 5.63 1.39
C LEU A 100 -3.91 4.27 2.05
N ALA A 101 -4.78 4.24 3.04
CA ALA A 101 -5.19 2.98 3.64
C ALA A 101 -5.71 2.06 2.54
N PRO A 102 -5.39 0.76 2.58
CA PRO A 102 -6.01 -0.15 1.69
C PRO A 102 -7.52 0.00 1.90
N THR A 103 -8.20 0.52 0.92
CA THR A 103 -9.62 0.17 0.79
C THR A 103 -9.65 -1.33 1.01
N THR A 104 -10.34 -1.80 2.01
CA THR A 104 -10.45 -3.23 2.36
C THR A 104 -11.14 -3.95 1.20
N GLY A 105 -10.50 -3.91 0.06
CA GLY A 105 -10.73 -4.66 -1.13
C GLY A 105 -9.67 -5.74 -1.16
N ASP A 106 -9.90 -6.83 -0.44
CA ASP A 106 -9.59 -8.10 -1.05
C ASP A 106 -9.91 -7.93 -2.52
N GLY A 107 -9.00 -8.25 -3.45
CA GLY A 107 -9.20 -8.13 -4.90
C GLY A 107 -10.47 -8.81 -5.45
N ARG A 108 -11.49 -8.86 -4.67
CA ARG A 108 -12.90 -9.03 -4.97
C ARG A 108 -13.48 -7.64 -5.16
N GLY A 109 -13.71 -7.27 -6.41
CA GLY A 109 -14.60 -6.19 -6.78
C GLY A 109 -15.90 -6.23 -5.95
N PRO A 110 -16.68 -5.15 -5.91
CA PRO A 110 -17.86 -5.06 -5.08
C PRO A 110 -18.65 -6.36 -5.24
N ARG A 111 -18.88 -7.03 -4.10
CA ARG A 111 -19.57 -8.33 -4.08
C ARG A 111 -20.80 -8.20 -4.97
N PRO A 112 -20.97 -9.03 -5.99
CA PRO A 112 -22.09 -8.88 -6.94
C PRO A 112 -23.44 -8.82 -6.23
N LEU A 113 -23.54 -9.45 -5.05
CA LEU A 113 -24.72 -9.37 -4.18
C LEU A 113 -25.03 -7.96 -3.65
N VAL A 114 -24.01 -7.13 -3.37
CA VAL A 114 -24.22 -5.75 -2.90
C VAL A 114 -24.70 -4.88 -4.05
N LEU A 115 -24.10 -5.03 -5.24
CA LEU A 115 -24.56 -4.34 -6.46
C LEU A 115 -26.00 -4.72 -6.84
N VAL A 116 -26.34 -6.00 -6.77
CA VAL A 116 -27.70 -6.49 -7.01
C VAL A 116 -28.69 -5.93 -5.98
N ALA A 117 -28.30 -5.84 -4.71
CA ALA A 117 -29.14 -5.26 -3.66
C ALA A 117 -29.42 -3.76 -3.90
N TRP A 118 -28.41 -2.99 -4.38
CA TRP A 118 -28.61 -1.58 -4.72
C TRP A 118 -29.50 -1.37 -5.95
N ILE A 119 -29.34 -2.20 -6.97
CA ILE A 119 -30.17 -2.16 -8.19
C ILE A 119 -31.61 -2.59 -7.87
N ALA A 120 -31.80 -3.66 -7.10
CA ALA A 120 -33.12 -4.15 -6.71
C ALA A 120 -33.84 -3.16 -5.77
N GLY A 121 -33.12 -2.57 -4.80
CA GLY A 121 -33.67 -1.58 -3.88
C GLY A 121 -34.08 -0.28 -4.59
N GLY A 122 -33.22 0.22 -5.48
CA GLY A 122 -33.49 1.43 -6.27
C GLY A 122 -34.68 1.26 -7.22
N GLY A 123 -34.78 0.12 -7.89
CA GLY A 123 -35.89 -0.20 -8.78
C GLY A 123 -37.26 -0.32 -8.08
N ALA A 124 -37.29 -0.93 -6.90
CA ALA A 124 -38.50 -1.06 -6.11
C ALA A 124 -39.03 0.28 -5.61
N LEU A 125 -38.14 1.19 -5.23
CA LEU A 125 -38.49 2.52 -4.71
C LEU A 125 -39.10 3.40 -5.82
N THR A 126 -38.51 3.37 -7.02
CA THR A 126 -39.01 4.13 -8.17
C THR A 126 -40.36 3.60 -8.64
N ALA A 127 -40.59 2.28 -8.65
CA ALA A 127 -41.86 1.66 -8.99
C ALA A 127 -42.96 2.02 -7.97
N LEU A 128 -42.63 2.04 -6.68
CA LEU A 128 -43.57 2.42 -5.62
C LEU A 128 -43.99 3.88 -5.74
N VAL A 129 -43.05 4.79 -5.98
CA VAL A 129 -43.35 6.22 -6.17
C VAL A 129 -44.22 6.46 -7.41
N ALA A 130 -43.91 5.80 -8.52
CA ALA A 130 -44.69 5.88 -9.74
C ALA A 130 -46.13 5.35 -9.53
N TRP A 131 -46.27 4.25 -8.80
CA TRP A 131 -47.58 3.66 -8.50
C TRP A 131 -48.43 4.58 -7.61
N LEU A 132 -47.83 5.18 -6.56
CA LEU A 132 -48.52 6.13 -5.69
C LEU A 132 -48.91 7.42 -6.44
N ALA A 133 -48.07 7.90 -7.33
CA ALA A 133 -48.38 9.08 -8.17
C ALA A 133 -49.56 8.80 -9.14
N PHE A 134 -49.69 7.56 -9.60
CA PHE A 134 -50.77 7.18 -10.52
C PHE A 134 -52.13 6.95 -9.81
N GLN A 135 -52.10 6.68 -8.51
CA GLN A 135 -53.33 6.51 -7.70
C GLN A 135 -53.86 7.85 -7.13
N GLY A 136 -53.08 8.91 -7.21
CA GLY A 136 -53.43 10.23 -6.66
C GLY A 136 -54.10 11.18 -7.67
N VAL A 137 -54.46 10.71 -8.85
CA VAL A 137 -55.17 11.50 -9.86
C VAL A 137 -56.62 11.00 -9.99
#